data_be8a502e4da2ce33d7d74c75034b41ba
#
_entry.id   be8a502e4da2ce33d7d74c75034b41ba
#
_cell.length_a   1.000
_cell.length_b   1.000
_cell.length_c   1.000
_cell.angle_alpha   90.00
_cell.angle_beta   90.00
_cell.angle_gamma   90.00
#
_symmetry.space_group_name_H-M   'P 1'
#
loop_
_entity.id
_entity.type
_entity.pdbx_description
1 polymer ?
#
loop_
_entity_poly.entity_id
_entity_poly.type
_entity_poly.pdbx_seq_one_letter_code
_entity_poly.pdbx_strand_id
1 'polypeptide(L)'
;MHITLFSSGRVTTGGTQLSSGMAQPHESEQNPSSTAGERKRSSVFSRFKAPTHSLARIGAACLIAASAVLPVGQVATAAPVSQSASATPYLVGAGAADITGEPGEVGFMGYGESSQKGSGVHTRQYARAFIAVDRASGKRNLIVVLDSLTGWQSLRDELVKRIRAEFGSAYDESNIMITATHTHATPGGITHQSLYNITTLGFHQDTFNAQVDGSLKAIRQATKDLAPGNLTISSSKLTGVGANRSREAFNLDSPQLRSKLPGGTDPTNMTLRLERNGKTRAVLNWYAIHPTSLTSKNTLISSDNKGYAEYLLETQDHGVDRNVPGSGDGFVAAFANANAGDVSPNTWLKPGQGPTNDQFKNVKIQGEKQANAVRSQLKSAGTPVGKGLDSRISYFNFSGMTVDAKYTGSGHNERTCQGFLGTPFGAGSTEDGGGGWAVYKEGSGRPSILGTLVFTPSATQTRCQQPKGILFSAKNGTIIQEKYPVQIMRFGDYYLLGMPGEFTGAVGVQYRQ
;
A
#
# COMPACT_ATOMS: atom_id res chain seq x y z
N MET A 1 -5.10 7.57 -1.37
CA MET A 1 -4.27 7.62 -2.58
C MET A 1 -3.52 6.30 -2.69
N HIS A 2 -3.81 5.51 -3.70
CA HIS A 2 -3.06 4.27 -3.98
C HIS A 2 -1.81 4.60 -4.78
N ILE A 3 -0.73 3.89 -4.54
CA ILE A 3 0.58 4.24 -5.04
C ILE A 3 1.17 3.08 -5.84
N THR A 4 1.78 3.38 -6.98
CA THR A 4 2.50 2.41 -7.81
C THR A 4 3.88 2.96 -8.17
N LEU A 5 4.93 2.16 -7.98
CA LEU A 5 6.31 2.50 -8.29
C LEU A 5 6.72 1.91 -9.65
N PHE A 6 7.44 2.70 -10.46
CA PHE A 6 7.95 2.30 -11.78
C PHE A 6 9.47 2.47 -11.85
N SER A 7 10.14 1.59 -12.63
CA SER A 7 11.50 1.85 -13.09
C SER A 7 11.46 2.41 -14.51
N SER A 8 12.32 3.38 -14.84
CA SER A 8 12.51 3.85 -16.21
C SER A 8 13.27 2.79 -17.03
N GLY A 9 12.58 1.78 -17.54
CA GLY A 9 13.09 0.97 -18.63
C GLY A 9 13.21 1.84 -19.88
N ARG A 10 14.31 1.75 -20.63
CA ARG A 10 14.45 2.42 -21.94
C ARG A 10 13.25 2.08 -22.81
N VAL A 11 12.50 3.08 -23.22
CA VAL A 11 11.44 2.96 -24.21
C VAL A 11 12.13 2.70 -25.56
N THR A 12 12.19 1.44 -26.00
CA THR A 12 12.46 1.10 -27.39
C THR A 12 11.15 1.18 -28.15
N THR A 13 11.03 2.18 -29.02
CA THR A 13 9.94 2.30 -29.98
C THR A 13 10.07 1.20 -31.03
N GLY A 14 9.32 0.11 -30.84
CA GLY A 14 9.11 -0.94 -31.83
C GLY A 14 7.65 -0.89 -32.28
N GLY A 15 7.42 -0.30 -33.46
CA GLY A 15 6.12 -0.36 -34.12
C GLY A 15 5.82 -1.77 -34.61
N THR A 16 4.67 -2.32 -34.24
CA THR A 16 4.14 -3.51 -34.89
C THR A 16 2.64 -3.31 -35.15
N GLN A 17 2.28 -3.42 -36.41
CA GLN A 17 0.91 -3.38 -36.92
C GLN A 17 0.10 -4.57 -36.39
N LEU A 18 -1.12 -4.31 -35.98
CA LEU A 18 -2.12 -5.31 -35.64
C LEU A 18 -2.96 -5.64 -36.88
N SER A 19 -2.88 -6.87 -37.34
CA SER A 19 -3.82 -7.45 -38.31
C SER A 19 -4.98 -8.09 -37.57
N SER A 20 -6.19 -7.77 -38.03
CA SER A 20 -7.45 -8.34 -37.60
C SER A 20 -7.65 -9.78 -38.07
N GLY A 21 -8.01 -10.68 -37.16
CA GLY A 21 -8.46 -12.02 -37.48
C GLY A 21 -9.59 -12.45 -36.55
N MET A 22 -10.81 -12.47 -37.09
CA MET A 22 -11.98 -13.10 -36.44
C MET A 22 -11.88 -14.62 -36.59
N ALA A 23 -12.20 -15.38 -35.55
CA ALA A 23 -12.67 -16.75 -35.64
C ALA A 23 -13.60 -17.07 -34.47
N GLN A 24 -14.72 -17.66 -34.78
CA GLN A 24 -15.81 -18.12 -33.91
C GLN A 24 -15.55 -19.53 -33.33
N PRO A 25 -16.40 -20.03 -32.43
CA PRO A 25 -16.08 -21.07 -31.46
C PRO A 25 -16.46 -22.47 -31.89
N HIS A 26 -15.85 -23.47 -31.30
CA HIS A 26 -16.30 -24.85 -31.32
C HIS A 26 -16.45 -25.43 -29.91
N GLU A 27 -17.62 -26.00 -29.64
CA GLU A 27 -18.01 -26.84 -28.51
C GLU A 27 -17.34 -28.24 -28.58
N SER A 28 -17.17 -28.87 -27.45
CA SER A 28 -17.55 -30.24 -27.08
C SER A 28 -16.84 -30.65 -25.79
N GLU A 29 -17.60 -30.88 -24.72
CA GLU A 29 -17.99 -32.17 -24.11
C GLU A 29 -16.85 -33.10 -23.76
N GLN A 30 -16.66 -33.44 -22.50
CA GLN A 30 -17.12 -34.63 -21.76
C GLN A 30 -16.36 -34.85 -20.45
N ASN A 31 -17.10 -35.04 -19.41
CA ASN A 31 -16.69 -35.66 -18.15
C ASN A 31 -16.83 -37.21 -18.30
N PRO A 32 -16.09 -38.09 -17.61
CA PRO A 32 -16.65 -38.56 -16.35
C PRO A 32 -15.69 -39.08 -15.25
N SER A 33 -16.26 -39.04 -14.05
CA SER A 33 -16.28 -40.05 -12.97
C SER A 33 -15.01 -40.53 -12.24
N SER A 34 -15.00 -40.18 -10.97
CA SER A 34 -15.03 -41.04 -9.74
C SER A 34 -13.94 -42.11 -9.54
N THR A 35 -13.30 -42.07 -8.41
CA THR A 35 -13.35 -43.16 -7.40
C THR A 35 -12.64 -42.75 -6.11
N ALA A 36 -13.25 -43.18 -5.03
CA ALA A 36 -12.84 -43.06 -3.64
C ALA A 36 -11.72 -44.05 -3.30
N GLY A 37 -10.92 -43.72 -2.30
CA GLY A 37 -9.96 -44.63 -1.70
C GLY A 37 -9.53 -44.16 -0.32
N GLU A 38 -10.06 -44.82 0.69
CA GLU A 38 -9.84 -44.67 2.13
C GLU A 38 -8.50 -45.22 2.66
N ARG A 39 -8.14 -44.67 3.85
CA ARG A 39 -7.33 -45.26 4.95
C ARG A 39 -5.79 -45.16 4.81
N LYS A 40 -5.04 -44.77 5.82
CA LYS A 40 -5.01 -45.17 7.25
C LYS A 40 -4.12 -44.21 8.06
N ARG A 41 -4.47 -44.07 9.32
CA ARG A 41 -3.70 -43.51 10.43
C ARG A 41 -2.43 -44.31 10.73
N SER A 42 -1.36 -43.68 11.12
CA SER A 42 -0.50 -44.20 12.19
C SER A 42 0.21 -43.07 12.92
N SER A 43 0.01 -43.07 14.20
CA SER A 43 0.68 -42.28 15.23
C SER A 43 2.00 -42.94 15.60
N VAL A 44 3.09 -42.15 15.79
CA VAL A 44 4.20 -42.57 16.66
C VAL A 44 4.72 -41.33 17.39
N PHE A 45 4.56 -41.38 18.72
CA PHE A 45 5.27 -40.59 19.71
C PHE A 45 6.71 -41.07 19.88
N SER A 46 7.69 -40.19 20.06
CA SER A 46 8.81 -40.39 21.02
C SER A 46 9.57 -39.07 21.26
N ARG A 47 9.52 -38.66 22.38
CA ARG A 47 10.25 -38.29 23.57
C ARG A 47 11.70 -37.81 23.37
N PHE A 48 11.88 -36.58 23.90
CA PHE A 48 12.98 -36.05 24.73
C PHE A 48 14.32 -36.77 24.81
N LYS A 49 15.41 -35.98 24.65
CA LYS A 49 16.49 -35.84 25.66
C LYS A 49 17.47 -34.73 25.27
N ALA A 50 17.70 -33.82 26.21
CA ALA A 50 18.93 -33.00 26.32
C ALA A 50 19.97 -33.77 27.12
N PRO A 51 21.26 -33.50 26.97
CA PRO A 51 22.07 -33.12 28.13
C PRO A 51 23.10 -32.00 27.88
N THR A 52 23.16 -31.05 28.75
CA THR A 52 24.16 -30.71 29.79
C THR A 52 25.64 -30.66 29.40
N HIS A 53 26.18 -29.44 29.57
CA HIS A 53 27.51 -28.99 30.04
C HIS A 53 28.75 -29.86 29.91
N SER A 54 29.85 -29.25 29.44
CA SER A 54 31.13 -29.30 30.16
C SER A 54 32.09 -28.18 29.75
N LEU A 55 32.62 -27.52 30.75
CA LEU A 55 33.75 -26.56 30.77
C LEU A 55 35.10 -27.31 30.75
N ALA A 56 36.15 -26.70 30.19
CA ALA A 56 37.56 -26.63 30.72
C ALA A 56 38.49 -26.08 29.63
N ARG A 57 39.08 -24.97 29.79
CA ARG A 57 40.31 -24.53 30.52
C ARG A 57 41.61 -24.73 29.74
N ILE A 58 42.26 -23.58 29.40
CA ILE A 58 43.63 -23.12 29.68
C ILE A 58 44.80 -23.84 29.00
N GLY A 59 45.64 -23.05 28.34
CA GLY A 59 47.05 -23.38 28.07
C GLY A 59 47.80 -22.24 27.37
N ALA A 60 48.66 -21.61 28.13
CA ALA A 60 49.47 -20.45 27.75
C ALA A 60 50.84 -20.84 27.18
N ALA A 61 51.43 -19.89 26.48
CA ALA A 61 52.86 -19.53 26.36
C ALA A 61 53.81 -20.47 25.57
N CYS A 62 54.55 -19.91 24.62
CA CYS A 62 55.95 -19.50 24.80
C CYS A 62 56.52 -18.83 23.55
N LEU A 63 57.22 -17.74 23.79
CA LEU A 63 58.13 -17.03 22.90
C LEU A 63 59.36 -17.87 22.51
N ILE A 64 59.89 -17.72 21.32
CA ILE A 64 61.35 -17.65 21.07
C ILE A 64 61.61 -16.74 19.85
N ALA A 65 62.45 -15.75 20.06
CA ALA A 65 63.02 -14.85 19.05
C ALA A 65 64.28 -15.46 18.41
N ALA A 66 64.54 -15.23 17.15
CA ALA A 66 65.91 -15.19 16.62
C ALA A 66 65.98 -14.37 15.33
N SER A 67 67.03 -13.64 15.26
CA SER A 67 67.40 -12.43 14.53
C SER A 67 67.78 -12.63 13.05
N ALA A 68 67.58 -11.53 12.30
CA ALA A 68 68.44 -10.89 11.30
C ALA A 68 68.82 -11.61 9.97
N VAL A 69 68.53 -10.95 8.85
CA VAL A 69 69.47 -10.27 7.96
C VAL A 69 68.71 -9.61 6.81
N LEU A 70 68.95 -8.30 6.56
CA LEU A 70 68.52 -7.54 5.38
C LEU A 70 69.44 -7.89 4.18
N PRO A 71 69.03 -7.72 2.89
CA PRO A 71 69.13 -6.39 2.32
C PRO A 71 68.01 -5.96 1.36
N VAL A 72 67.72 -4.70 1.43
CA VAL A 72 67.43 -3.67 0.42
C VAL A 72 66.94 -4.14 -0.97
N GLY A 73 65.67 -3.82 -1.18
CA GLY A 73 65.05 -3.65 -2.47
C GLY A 73 63.85 -2.74 -2.29
N GLN A 74 64.00 -1.43 -2.53
CA GLN A 74 62.86 -0.50 -2.53
C GLN A 74 61.95 -0.80 -3.71
N VAL A 75 60.87 -1.53 -3.49
CA VAL A 75 59.69 -1.51 -4.34
C VAL A 75 58.81 -0.39 -3.81
N ALA A 76 58.65 0.68 -4.56
CA ALA A 76 57.64 1.71 -4.27
C ALA A 76 56.27 1.05 -4.21
N THR A 77 55.78 0.80 -3.01
CA THR A 77 54.39 0.45 -2.83
C THR A 77 53.58 1.68 -3.16
N ALA A 78 52.87 1.62 -4.29
CA ALA A 78 51.79 2.55 -4.59
C ALA A 78 50.88 2.61 -3.36
N ALA A 79 50.77 3.79 -2.76
CA ALA A 79 49.82 4.03 -1.66
C ALA A 79 48.43 3.52 -2.12
N PRO A 80 47.67 2.82 -1.27
CA PRO A 80 46.32 2.45 -1.62
C PRO A 80 45.57 3.75 -1.95
N VAL A 81 45.10 3.84 -3.20
CA VAL A 81 44.17 4.88 -3.59
C VAL A 81 43.03 4.78 -2.60
N SER A 82 42.96 5.72 -1.66
CA SER A 82 41.80 5.84 -0.80
C SER A 82 40.63 6.03 -1.74
N GLN A 83 39.79 5.00 -1.88
CA GLN A 83 38.49 5.18 -2.51
C GLN A 83 37.84 6.31 -1.70
N SER A 84 37.78 7.50 -2.29
CA SER A 84 37.02 8.61 -1.72
C SER A 84 35.63 8.06 -1.45
N ALA A 85 35.24 8.02 -0.18
CA ALA A 85 33.91 7.60 0.20
C ALA A 85 32.95 8.43 -0.66
N SER A 86 32.32 7.80 -1.63
CA SER A 86 31.39 8.44 -2.57
C SER A 86 30.39 9.21 -1.72
N ALA A 87 30.44 10.54 -1.80
CA ALA A 87 29.59 11.40 -0.99
C ALA A 87 28.14 10.95 -1.18
N THR A 88 27.46 10.54 -0.11
CA THR A 88 26.08 10.09 -0.15
C THR A 88 25.21 11.16 -0.80
N PRO A 89 24.44 10.84 -1.84
CA PRO A 89 23.75 11.86 -2.65
C PRO A 89 22.57 12.50 -1.94
N TYR A 90 22.09 11.89 -0.86
CA TYR A 90 20.87 12.32 -0.17
C TYR A 90 21.11 12.66 1.31
N LEU A 91 20.20 13.49 1.87
CA LEU A 91 19.86 13.42 3.27
C LEU A 91 18.58 12.61 3.38
N VAL A 92 18.53 11.66 4.32
CA VAL A 92 17.35 10.83 4.56
C VAL A 92 16.95 10.89 6.02
N GLY A 93 15.66 10.93 6.27
CA GLY A 93 15.09 10.99 7.61
C GLY A 93 13.76 10.25 7.70
N ALA A 94 13.50 9.63 8.83
CA ALA A 94 12.24 8.94 9.11
C ALA A 94 11.76 9.23 10.54
N GLY A 95 10.44 9.28 10.71
CA GLY A 95 9.80 9.49 12.00
C GLY A 95 8.42 8.86 12.04
N ALA A 96 7.94 8.55 13.24
CA ALA A 96 6.60 8.01 13.42
C ALA A 96 5.96 8.55 14.71
N ALA A 97 4.66 8.82 14.66
CA ALA A 97 3.90 9.28 15.82
C ALA A 97 2.47 8.76 15.79
N ASP A 98 1.88 8.65 16.98
CA ASP A 98 0.52 8.19 17.19
C ASP A 98 -0.49 9.13 16.54
N ILE A 99 -1.44 8.54 15.79
CA ILE A 99 -2.59 9.20 15.15
C ILE A 99 -3.91 8.55 15.57
N THR A 100 -3.90 7.70 16.61
CA THR A 100 -5.08 7.00 17.07
C THR A 100 -6.19 8.01 17.41
N GLY A 101 -7.33 7.87 16.75
CA GLY A 101 -8.51 8.69 16.99
C GLY A 101 -9.26 8.26 18.24
N GLU A 102 -10.47 8.80 18.40
CA GLU A 102 -11.34 8.45 19.51
C GLU A 102 -11.69 6.95 19.48
N PRO A 103 -11.44 6.22 20.59
CA PRO A 103 -11.67 4.78 20.63
C PRO A 103 -13.12 4.37 20.96
N GLY A 104 -13.96 5.30 21.42
CA GLY A 104 -15.32 5.02 21.87
C GLY A 104 -16.40 5.68 21.01
N GLU A 105 -17.44 4.93 20.67
CA GLU A 105 -18.70 5.37 20.06
C GLU A 105 -18.62 6.03 18.68
N VAL A 106 -17.42 6.35 18.16
CA VAL A 106 -17.21 6.90 16.83
C VAL A 106 -17.38 5.82 15.78
N GLY A 107 -18.13 6.10 14.73
CA GLY A 107 -18.31 5.19 13.60
C GLY A 107 -16.99 4.93 12.88
N PHE A 108 -16.71 3.66 12.61
CA PHE A 108 -15.55 3.30 11.79
C PHE A 108 -15.84 3.52 10.30
N MET A 109 -14.79 3.72 9.52
CA MET A 109 -14.90 3.93 8.09
C MET A 109 -14.19 2.83 7.30
N GLY A 110 -14.83 2.42 6.19
CA GLY A 110 -14.30 1.42 5.25
C GLY A 110 -15.41 0.49 4.77
N TYR A 111 -16.16 -0.11 5.68
CA TYR A 111 -17.26 -1.02 5.33
C TYR A 111 -18.58 -0.30 5.03
N GLY A 112 -18.70 0.99 5.33
CA GLY A 112 -19.98 1.69 5.20
C GLY A 112 -21.07 1.16 6.13
N GLU A 113 -20.70 0.57 7.26
CA GLU A 113 -21.57 -0.09 8.24
C GLU A 113 -21.78 0.81 9.46
N SER A 114 -22.98 1.37 9.60
CA SER A 114 -23.30 2.34 10.68
C SER A 114 -23.32 1.71 12.09
N SER A 115 -23.45 0.40 12.18
CA SER A 115 -23.39 -0.34 13.45
C SER A 115 -21.94 -0.57 13.92
N GLN A 116 -20.94 -0.37 13.05
CA GLN A 116 -19.53 -0.53 13.40
C GLN A 116 -19.04 0.72 14.15
N LYS A 117 -19.15 0.69 15.48
CA LYS A 117 -18.70 1.77 16.36
C LYS A 117 -17.53 1.33 17.23
N GLY A 118 -16.60 2.26 17.47
CA GLY A 118 -15.45 2.02 18.32
C GLY A 118 -15.85 1.68 19.76
N SER A 119 -15.16 0.72 20.39
CA SER A 119 -15.32 0.34 21.78
C SER A 119 -13.99 0.17 22.51
N GLY A 120 -12.88 0.41 21.85
CA GLY A 120 -11.54 0.28 22.40
C GLY A 120 -10.46 0.19 21.34
N VAL A 121 -9.26 -0.18 21.74
CA VAL A 121 -8.05 -0.24 20.89
C VAL A 121 -7.46 -1.65 20.94
N HIS A 122 -7.34 -2.30 19.80
CA HIS A 122 -6.53 -3.52 19.60
C HIS A 122 -5.07 -3.15 19.36
N THR A 123 -4.82 -2.23 18.42
CA THR A 123 -3.51 -1.65 18.19
C THR A 123 -3.65 -0.15 17.97
N ARG A 124 -2.67 0.62 18.48
CA ARG A 124 -2.59 2.04 18.14
C ARG A 124 -2.29 2.22 16.66
N GLN A 125 -2.66 3.37 16.12
CA GLN A 125 -2.43 3.76 14.74
C GLN A 125 -1.37 4.84 14.68
N TYR A 126 -0.49 4.78 13.68
CA TYR A 126 0.64 5.70 13.55
C TYR A 126 0.66 6.36 12.17
N ALA A 127 1.14 7.59 12.12
CA ALA A 127 1.67 8.19 10.91
C ALA A 127 3.17 7.92 10.85
N ARG A 128 3.67 7.52 9.68
CA ARG A 128 5.09 7.32 9.42
C ARG A 128 5.53 8.23 8.29
N ALA A 129 6.47 9.12 8.58
CA ALA A 129 6.99 10.11 7.66
C ALA A 129 8.39 9.74 7.18
N PHE A 130 8.61 9.88 5.88
CA PHE A 130 9.88 9.61 5.20
C PHE A 130 10.28 10.83 4.39
N ILE A 131 11.47 11.36 4.62
CA ILE A 131 12.00 12.52 3.91
C ILE A 131 13.28 12.11 3.19
N ALA A 132 13.37 12.47 1.91
CA ALA A 132 14.59 12.44 1.15
C ALA A 132 14.87 13.84 0.61
N VAL A 133 16.12 14.30 0.74
CA VAL A 133 16.61 15.57 0.19
C VAL A 133 17.80 15.29 -0.71
N ASP A 134 17.75 15.70 -1.96
CA ASP A 134 18.89 15.67 -2.87
C ASP A 134 19.88 16.77 -2.48
N ARG A 135 21.07 16.37 -2.07
CA ARG A 135 22.09 17.30 -1.56
C ARG A 135 22.62 18.25 -2.61
N ALA A 136 22.56 17.88 -3.88
CA ALA A 136 23.06 18.71 -4.98
C ALA A 136 22.07 19.82 -5.35
N SER A 137 20.77 19.51 -5.40
CA SER A 137 19.73 20.45 -5.85
C SER A 137 18.91 21.06 -4.70
N GLY A 138 18.96 20.50 -3.51
CA GLY A 138 18.08 20.86 -2.39
C GLY A 138 16.62 20.39 -2.55
N LYS A 139 16.26 19.78 -3.70
CA LYS A 139 14.92 19.20 -3.92
C LYS A 139 14.65 18.10 -2.91
N ARG A 140 13.40 17.98 -2.49
CA ARG A 140 12.99 17.01 -1.48
C ARG A 140 11.66 16.38 -1.78
N ASN A 141 11.46 15.17 -1.28
CA ASN A 141 10.19 14.46 -1.27
C ASN A 141 9.87 14.04 0.17
N LEU A 142 8.63 14.30 0.57
CA LEU A 142 8.04 13.85 1.83
C LEU A 142 6.91 12.88 1.52
N ILE A 143 6.98 11.67 2.08
CA ILE A 143 5.91 10.69 2.03
C ILE A 143 5.43 10.43 3.45
N VAL A 144 4.12 10.50 3.67
CA VAL A 144 3.46 10.15 4.93
C VAL A 144 2.54 8.98 4.69
N VAL A 145 2.73 7.91 5.42
CA VAL A 145 1.85 6.74 5.45
C VAL A 145 1.06 6.73 6.75
N LEU A 146 -0.25 6.64 6.65
CA LEU A 146 -1.16 6.65 7.79
C LEU A 146 -1.71 5.25 8.03
N ASP A 147 -1.73 4.79 9.28
CA ASP A 147 -2.51 3.62 9.68
C ASP A 147 -4.00 3.99 9.75
N SER A 148 -4.55 4.35 8.62
CA SER A 148 -5.91 4.85 8.47
C SER A 148 -6.49 4.34 7.15
N LEU A 149 -7.76 4.67 6.87
CA LEU A 149 -8.41 4.23 5.64
C LEU A 149 -7.75 4.86 4.41
N THR A 150 -7.54 6.17 4.41
CA THR A 150 -6.97 6.90 3.27
C THR A 150 -6.43 8.27 3.69
N GLY A 151 -5.58 8.85 2.85
CA GLY A 151 -5.20 10.26 2.97
C GLY A 151 -6.29 11.17 2.41
N TRP A 152 -7.33 11.43 3.21
CA TRP A 152 -8.46 12.30 2.85
C TRP A 152 -7.98 13.66 2.37
N GLN A 153 -8.71 14.27 1.42
CA GLN A 153 -8.37 15.60 0.92
C GLN A 153 -8.38 16.66 2.05
N SER A 154 -9.36 16.58 2.95
CA SER A 154 -9.44 17.44 4.14
C SER A 154 -8.19 17.38 5.01
N LEU A 155 -7.71 16.17 5.30
CA LEU A 155 -6.49 15.92 6.05
C LEU A 155 -5.26 16.43 5.29
N ARG A 156 -5.19 16.14 3.99
CA ARG A 156 -4.08 16.58 3.13
C ARG A 156 -3.97 18.10 3.10
N ASP A 157 -5.08 18.79 2.90
CA ASP A 157 -5.10 20.26 2.79
C ASP A 157 -4.62 20.91 4.09
N GLU A 158 -5.10 20.45 5.23
CA GLU A 158 -4.67 20.95 6.53
C GLU A 158 -3.18 20.62 6.83
N LEU A 159 -2.72 19.42 6.50
CA LEU A 159 -1.32 19.05 6.65
C LEU A 159 -0.41 19.88 5.76
N VAL A 160 -0.73 20.06 4.48
CA VAL A 160 0.05 20.91 3.56
C VAL A 160 0.13 22.35 4.08
N LYS A 161 -0.99 22.89 4.54
CA LYS A 161 -1.05 24.23 5.14
C LYS A 161 -0.11 24.34 6.35
N ARG A 162 -0.19 23.41 7.31
CA ARG A 162 0.65 23.42 8.52
C ARG A 162 2.12 23.16 8.23
N ILE A 163 2.44 22.23 7.32
CA ILE A 163 3.81 21.94 6.90
C ILE A 163 4.44 23.19 6.28
N ARG A 164 3.71 23.89 5.40
CA ARG A 164 4.20 25.14 4.80
C ARG A 164 4.38 26.27 5.81
N ALA A 165 3.48 26.38 6.77
CA ALA A 165 3.60 27.35 7.85
C ALA A 165 4.83 27.11 8.74
N GLU A 166 5.17 25.85 9.01
CA GLU A 166 6.27 25.47 9.90
C GLU A 166 7.63 25.38 9.19
N PHE A 167 7.66 24.81 7.98
CA PHE A 167 8.90 24.51 7.26
C PHE A 167 9.14 25.40 6.03
N GLY A 168 8.26 26.37 5.79
CA GLY A 168 8.38 27.38 4.75
C GLY A 168 8.33 26.83 3.33
N SER A 169 9.03 27.49 2.41
CA SER A 169 9.08 27.15 0.97
C SER A 169 9.80 25.85 0.63
N ALA A 170 10.35 25.16 1.63
CA ALA A 170 10.94 23.84 1.45
C ALA A 170 9.92 22.80 0.97
N TYR A 171 8.63 23.03 1.26
CA TYR A 171 7.52 22.14 0.91
C TYR A 171 6.43 22.88 0.16
N ASP A 172 5.87 22.20 -0.83
CA ASP A 172 4.65 22.59 -1.53
C ASP A 172 3.77 21.34 -1.76
N GLU A 173 2.64 21.52 -2.42
CA GLU A 173 1.72 20.41 -2.67
C GLU A 173 2.33 19.29 -3.50
N SER A 174 3.31 19.59 -4.37
CA SER A 174 3.87 18.63 -5.30
C SER A 174 4.83 17.64 -4.60
N ASN A 175 5.56 18.10 -3.57
CA ASN A 175 6.58 17.28 -2.90
C ASN A 175 6.12 16.67 -1.57
N ILE A 176 4.82 16.76 -1.26
CA ILE A 176 4.17 16.10 -0.12
C ILE A 176 3.19 15.05 -0.64
N MET A 177 3.44 13.76 -0.37
CA MET A 177 2.53 12.66 -0.69
C MET A 177 1.99 12.05 0.59
N ILE A 178 0.66 11.94 0.68
CA ILE A 178 -0.02 11.34 1.81
C ILE A 178 -0.79 10.11 1.31
N THR A 179 -0.51 8.97 1.90
CA THR A 179 -1.15 7.69 1.60
C THR A 179 -1.49 6.97 2.90
N ALA A 180 -2.09 5.79 2.81
CA ALA A 180 -2.50 5.03 3.98
C ALA A 180 -2.29 3.52 3.80
N THR A 181 -2.35 2.79 4.90
CA THR A 181 -2.43 1.33 4.92
C THR A 181 -3.76 0.82 4.37
N HIS A 182 -4.83 1.62 4.51
CA HIS A 182 -6.20 1.32 4.12
C HIS A 182 -6.94 0.40 5.12
N THR A 183 -6.63 0.48 6.41
CA THR A 183 -7.37 -0.29 7.43
C THR A 183 -8.83 0.16 7.53
N HIS A 184 -9.75 -0.81 7.64
CA HIS A 184 -11.17 -0.58 7.87
C HIS A 184 -11.55 -0.63 9.37
N ALA A 185 -10.55 -0.75 10.26
CA ALA A 185 -10.72 -0.70 11.70
C ALA A 185 -10.20 0.63 12.27
N THR A 186 -10.68 1.73 11.74
CA THR A 186 -10.25 3.10 12.07
C THR A 186 -11.45 4.04 12.22
N PRO A 187 -11.43 4.98 13.17
CA PRO A 187 -12.42 6.02 13.26
C PRO A 187 -12.53 6.83 11.97
N GLY A 188 -13.76 7.06 11.54
CA GLY A 188 -14.10 7.87 10.36
C GLY A 188 -14.56 9.27 10.70
N GLY A 189 -15.37 9.88 9.82
CA GLY A 189 -15.92 11.21 10.05
C GLY A 189 -14.89 12.33 9.97
N ILE A 190 -13.89 12.23 9.09
CA ILE A 190 -12.80 13.20 8.95
C ILE A 190 -12.69 13.80 7.55
N THR A 191 -13.73 13.66 6.73
CA THR A 191 -13.78 14.20 5.38
C THR A 191 -14.87 15.25 5.23
N HIS A 192 -14.74 16.12 4.22
CA HIS A 192 -15.76 17.15 3.92
C HIS A 192 -16.87 16.63 3.00
N GLN A 193 -16.72 15.45 2.40
CA GLN A 193 -17.72 14.85 1.52
C GLN A 193 -18.74 14.06 2.33
N SER A 194 -20.03 14.40 2.13
CA SER A 194 -21.12 13.88 2.96
C SER A 194 -21.32 12.36 2.84
N LEU A 195 -21.07 11.76 1.68
CA LEU A 195 -21.21 10.31 1.48
C LEU A 195 -20.42 9.52 2.54
N TYR A 196 -19.18 9.93 2.78
CA TYR A 196 -18.27 9.21 3.68
C TYR A 196 -18.53 9.49 5.17
N ASN A 197 -19.38 10.49 5.46
CA ASN A 197 -19.77 10.85 6.83
C ASN A 197 -21.16 10.33 7.21
N ILE A 198 -21.89 9.68 6.29
CA ILE A 198 -23.25 9.16 6.57
C ILE A 198 -23.20 8.10 7.67
N THR A 199 -22.35 7.08 7.50
CA THR A 199 -22.28 5.95 8.45
C THR A 199 -21.53 6.30 9.74
N THR A 200 -20.74 7.36 9.73
CA THR A 200 -20.05 7.87 10.93
C THR A 200 -20.84 8.97 11.67
N LEU A 201 -22.03 9.33 11.16
CA LEU A 201 -22.93 10.34 11.74
C LEU A 201 -22.31 11.75 11.83
N GLY A 202 -21.47 12.12 10.88
CA GLY A 202 -20.93 13.46 10.78
C GLY A 202 -19.40 13.54 10.84
N PHE A 203 -18.91 14.76 11.07
CA PHE A 203 -17.48 15.06 11.16
C PHE A 203 -17.03 15.00 12.63
N HIS A 204 -15.95 14.26 12.90
CA HIS A 204 -15.35 14.08 14.21
C HIS A 204 -14.05 14.86 14.32
N GLN A 205 -14.12 16.03 14.97
CA GLN A 205 -13.02 16.98 15.06
C GLN A 205 -11.81 16.41 15.80
N ASP A 206 -12.04 15.66 16.89
CA ASP A 206 -10.94 15.11 17.71
C ASP A 206 -10.18 14.01 16.98
N THR A 207 -10.89 13.15 16.25
CA THR A 207 -10.25 12.17 15.35
C THR A 207 -9.46 12.86 14.23
N PHE A 208 -10.01 13.92 13.62
CA PHE A 208 -9.32 14.70 12.61
C PHE A 208 -8.04 15.35 13.17
N ASN A 209 -8.14 15.99 14.33
CA ASN A 209 -7.01 16.62 15.00
C ASN A 209 -5.94 15.60 15.37
N ALA A 210 -6.31 14.43 15.92
CA ALA A 210 -5.36 13.36 16.25
C ALA A 210 -4.56 12.93 15.02
N GLN A 211 -5.21 12.75 13.87
CA GLN A 211 -4.52 12.38 12.64
C GLN A 211 -3.63 13.50 12.08
N VAL A 212 -4.08 14.75 12.12
CA VAL A 212 -3.29 15.90 11.66
C VAL A 212 -2.08 16.15 12.56
N ASP A 213 -2.30 16.24 13.87
CA ASP A 213 -1.25 16.59 14.85
C ASP A 213 -0.20 15.48 14.96
N GLY A 214 -0.64 14.22 14.98
CA GLY A 214 0.25 13.07 14.98
C GLY A 214 1.08 12.99 13.69
N SER A 215 0.47 13.24 12.53
CA SER A 215 1.19 13.30 11.26
C SER A 215 2.25 14.40 11.25
N LEU A 216 1.92 15.59 11.73
CA LEU A 216 2.87 16.70 11.83
C LEU A 216 4.01 16.37 12.82
N LYS A 217 3.71 15.70 13.93
CA LYS A 217 4.72 15.21 14.88
C LYS A 217 5.67 14.20 14.23
N ALA A 218 5.16 13.26 13.42
CA ALA A 218 5.99 12.31 12.66
C ALA A 218 6.91 13.03 11.67
N ILE A 219 6.41 14.05 10.98
CA ILE A 219 7.18 14.88 10.05
C ILE A 219 8.29 15.67 10.77
N ARG A 220 8.00 16.23 11.94
CA ARG A 220 9.02 16.90 12.78
C ARG A 220 10.13 15.93 13.18
N GLN A 221 9.77 14.71 13.58
CA GLN A 221 10.75 13.67 13.91
C GLN A 221 11.59 13.30 12.68
N ALA A 222 10.97 13.07 11.52
CA ALA A 222 11.68 12.77 10.28
C ALA A 222 12.61 13.91 9.85
N THR A 223 12.21 15.16 10.05
CA THR A 223 13.03 16.35 9.76
C THR A 223 14.25 16.42 10.69
N LYS A 224 14.04 16.17 11.99
CA LYS A 224 15.13 16.12 12.98
C LYS A 224 16.09 14.95 12.73
N ASP A 225 15.61 13.87 12.16
CA ASP A 225 16.35 12.66 11.84
C ASP A 225 17.18 12.76 10.54
N LEU A 226 17.09 13.86 9.77
CA LEU A 226 17.80 14.02 8.50
C LEU A 226 19.31 13.90 8.67
N ALA A 227 19.92 12.96 7.96
CA ALA A 227 21.37 12.75 7.92
C ALA A 227 21.80 12.20 6.54
N PRO A 228 23.11 12.30 6.20
CA PRO A 228 23.64 11.76 4.96
C PRO A 228 23.31 10.27 4.79
N GLY A 229 22.80 9.91 3.60
CA GLY A 229 22.37 8.55 3.31
C GLY A 229 22.13 8.28 1.84
N ASN A 230 21.69 7.06 1.58
CA ASN A 230 21.36 6.55 0.26
C ASN A 230 19.90 6.09 0.22
N LEU A 231 19.37 6.01 -0.99
CA LEU A 231 18.08 5.40 -1.29
C LEU A 231 18.31 4.18 -2.17
N THR A 232 17.72 3.06 -1.77
CA THR A 232 17.76 1.82 -2.58
C THR A 232 16.37 1.22 -2.70
N ILE A 233 16.15 0.47 -3.79
CA ILE A 233 14.90 -0.25 -4.04
C ILE A 233 15.17 -1.75 -4.01
N SER A 234 14.24 -2.47 -3.40
CA SER A 234 14.14 -3.92 -3.50
C SER A 234 12.77 -4.31 -4.03
N SER A 235 12.74 -5.37 -4.83
CA SER A 235 11.51 -5.92 -5.39
C SER A 235 11.49 -7.44 -5.27
N SER A 236 10.33 -7.99 -4.97
CA SER A 236 10.08 -9.43 -4.95
C SER A 236 8.65 -9.72 -5.39
N LYS A 237 8.37 -11.00 -5.67
CA LYS A 237 7.00 -11.48 -5.85
C LYS A 237 6.51 -12.06 -4.53
N LEU A 238 5.36 -11.60 -4.05
CA LEU A 238 4.69 -12.12 -2.87
C LEU A 238 3.31 -12.65 -3.27
N THR A 239 3.12 -13.95 -3.13
CA THR A 239 1.89 -14.67 -3.49
C THR A 239 1.30 -15.39 -2.29
N GLY A 240 0.03 -15.84 -2.39
CA GLY A 240 -0.63 -16.59 -1.32
C GLY A 240 -0.95 -15.82 -0.05
N VAL A 241 -1.02 -14.47 -0.16
CA VAL A 241 -1.39 -13.58 0.96
C VAL A 241 -2.83 -13.11 0.83
N GLY A 242 -3.28 -12.80 -0.38
CA GLY A 242 -4.62 -12.35 -0.67
C GLY A 242 -5.31 -13.16 -1.76
N ALA A 243 -6.62 -12.94 -1.91
CA ALA A 243 -7.45 -13.48 -2.98
C ALA A 243 -8.17 -12.34 -3.71
N ASN A 244 -8.42 -12.50 -5.01
CA ASN A 244 -9.25 -11.55 -5.75
C ASN A 244 -10.70 -11.71 -5.33
N ARG A 245 -11.28 -10.65 -4.77
CA ARG A 245 -12.67 -10.61 -4.28
C ARG A 245 -13.69 -10.17 -5.34
N SER A 246 -13.23 -9.74 -6.52
CA SER A 246 -14.03 -9.35 -7.67
C SER A 246 -13.76 -10.28 -8.86
N ARG A 247 -13.78 -11.60 -8.61
CA ARG A 247 -13.39 -12.63 -9.56
C ARG A 247 -14.20 -12.59 -10.86
N GLU A 248 -15.49 -12.32 -10.78
CA GLU A 248 -16.36 -12.25 -11.94
C GLU A 248 -15.95 -11.10 -12.87
N ALA A 249 -15.71 -9.91 -12.31
CA ALA A 249 -15.21 -8.76 -13.07
C ALA A 249 -13.81 -9.03 -13.66
N PHE A 250 -12.89 -9.60 -12.85
CA PHE A 250 -11.54 -9.94 -13.30
C PHE A 250 -11.54 -10.94 -14.47
N ASN A 251 -12.48 -11.89 -14.50
CA ASN A 251 -12.56 -12.88 -15.58
C ASN A 251 -12.99 -12.26 -16.93
N LEU A 252 -13.56 -11.05 -16.92
CA LEU A 252 -13.91 -10.28 -18.12
C LEU A 252 -12.73 -9.48 -18.68
N ASP A 253 -11.62 -9.33 -17.93
CA ASP A 253 -10.41 -8.72 -18.43
C ASP A 253 -9.79 -9.55 -19.57
N SER A 254 -8.99 -8.89 -20.42
CA SER A 254 -8.31 -9.58 -21.53
C SER A 254 -7.38 -10.69 -21.02
N PRO A 255 -7.21 -11.80 -21.77
CA PRO A 255 -6.28 -12.87 -21.40
C PRO A 255 -4.86 -12.37 -21.17
N GLN A 256 -4.40 -11.37 -21.94
CA GLN A 256 -3.08 -10.74 -21.82
C GLN A 256 -2.92 -10.03 -20.48
N LEU A 257 -3.97 -9.34 -20.01
CA LEU A 257 -3.95 -8.65 -18.72
C LEU A 257 -3.99 -9.65 -17.57
N ARG A 258 -4.89 -10.65 -17.66
CA ARG A 258 -5.04 -11.71 -16.65
C ARG A 258 -3.74 -12.52 -16.45
N SER A 259 -2.99 -12.77 -17.53
CA SER A 259 -1.72 -13.51 -17.45
C SER A 259 -0.64 -12.81 -16.62
N LYS A 260 -0.74 -11.48 -16.43
CA LYS A 260 0.17 -10.69 -15.59
C LYS A 260 -0.20 -10.72 -14.10
N LEU A 261 -1.37 -11.23 -13.77
CA LEU A 261 -1.96 -11.27 -12.42
C LEU A 261 -2.25 -12.72 -12.01
N PRO A 262 -1.22 -13.50 -11.65
CA PRO A 262 -1.38 -14.90 -11.28
C PRO A 262 -2.30 -15.04 -10.06
N GLY A 263 -3.33 -15.88 -10.18
CA GLY A 263 -4.36 -16.00 -9.14
C GLY A 263 -5.31 -14.81 -9.03
N GLY A 264 -5.24 -13.83 -9.97
CA GLY A 264 -6.06 -12.62 -9.98
C GLY A 264 -5.56 -11.50 -9.07
N THR A 265 -4.35 -11.61 -8.52
CA THR A 265 -3.77 -10.59 -7.63
C THR A 265 -2.41 -10.13 -8.15
N ASP A 266 -2.04 -8.89 -7.83
CA ASP A 266 -0.73 -8.35 -8.19
C ASP A 266 0.33 -8.84 -7.18
N PRO A 267 1.28 -9.69 -7.58
CA PRO A 267 2.29 -10.20 -6.67
C PRO A 267 3.44 -9.22 -6.40
N THR A 268 3.42 -8.05 -7.02
CA THR A 268 4.52 -7.09 -6.91
C THR A 268 4.64 -6.57 -5.48
N ASN A 269 5.78 -6.82 -4.85
CA ASN A 269 6.13 -6.35 -3.51
C ASN A 269 7.41 -5.52 -3.61
N MET A 270 7.29 -4.20 -3.42
CA MET A 270 8.40 -3.25 -3.56
C MET A 270 8.70 -2.53 -2.26
N THR A 271 9.99 -2.32 -2.00
CA THR A 271 10.45 -1.65 -0.78
C THR A 271 11.48 -0.58 -1.14
N LEU A 272 11.20 0.67 -0.80
CA LEU A 272 12.18 1.75 -0.74
C LEU A 272 12.87 1.71 0.61
N ARG A 273 14.22 1.73 0.60
CA ARG A 273 15.04 1.74 1.81
C ARG A 273 15.73 3.09 1.95
N LEU A 274 15.69 3.62 3.13
CA LEU A 274 16.54 4.73 3.55
C LEU A 274 17.74 4.14 4.28
N GLU A 275 18.93 4.34 3.75
CA GLU A 275 20.15 3.70 4.27
C GLU A 275 21.15 4.75 4.76
N ARG A 276 21.78 4.46 5.91
CA ARG A 276 22.84 5.28 6.51
C ARG A 276 23.97 4.39 6.99
N ASN A 277 25.21 4.78 6.70
CA ASN A 277 26.38 4.04 7.16
C ASN A 277 26.32 2.53 6.86
N GLY A 278 25.79 2.18 5.68
CA GLY A 278 25.63 0.79 5.24
C GLY A 278 24.51 0.00 5.93
N LYS A 279 23.67 0.64 6.74
CA LYS A 279 22.53 0.01 7.41
C LYS A 279 21.22 0.62 6.95
N THR A 280 20.19 -0.20 6.84
CA THR A 280 18.82 0.28 6.60
C THR A 280 18.30 0.99 7.85
N ARG A 281 17.94 2.27 7.70
CA ARG A 281 17.38 3.12 8.76
C ARG A 281 15.85 3.07 8.77
N ALA A 282 15.26 2.94 7.60
CA ALA A 282 13.81 2.87 7.45
C ALA A 282 13.42 2.17 6.16
N VAL A 283 12.22 1.61 6.12
CA VAL A 283 11.63 0.97 4.94
C VAL A 283 10.23 1.48 4.68
N LEU A 284 9.92 1.67 3.42
CA LEU A 284 8.58 1.96 2.93
C LEU A 284 8.22 0.92 1.89
N ASN A 285 7.28 0.05 2.23
CA ASN A 285 6.84 -1.08 1.40
C ASN A 285 5.51 -0.76 0.73
N TRP A 286 5.32 -1.24 -0.48
CA TRP A 286 4.06 -1.25 -1.23
C TRP A 286 3.72 -2.67 -1.64
N TYR A 287 2.57 -3.13 -1.20
CA TYR A 287 1.98 -4.41 -1.57
C TYR A 287 0.47 -4.29 -1.67
N ALA A 288 -0.11 -4.94 -2.69
CA ALA A 288 -1.54 -4.89 -2.98
C ALA A 288 -2.30 -5.90 -2.13
N ILE A 289 -2.85 -5.46 -0.99
CA ILE A 289 -3.76 -6.23 -0.14
C ILE A 289 -4.57 -5.29 0.74
N HIS A 290 -5.88 -5.54 0.86
CA HIS A 290 -6.72 -4.85 1.83
C HIS A 290 -6.35 -5.24 3.26
N PRO A 291 -6.24 -4.31 4.19
CA PRO A 291 -6.19 -4.61 5.62
C PRO A 291 -7.62 -4.73 6.20
N THR A 292 -8.29 -5.79 5.76
CA THR A 292 -9.66 -6.17 6.13
C THR A 292 -9.72 -7.60 6.68
N SER A 293 -8.64 -8.03 7.36
CA SER A 293 -8.67 -9.28 8.13
C SER A 293 -9.69 -9.20 9.26
N LEU A 294 -9.83 -8.01 9.89
CA LEU A 294 -10.89 -7.70 10.83
C LEU A 294 -12.15 -7.26 10.08
N THR A 295 -13.28 -7.84 10.46
CA THR A 295 -14.56 -7.63 9.78
C THR A 295 -15.29 -6.35 10.23
N SER A 296 -16.41 -6.02 9.58
CA SER A 296 -17.32 -4.96 10.01
C SER A 296 -17.94 -5.18 11.41
N LYS A 297 -17.79 -6.36 11.99
CA LYS A 297 -18.22 -6.66 13.37
C LYS A 297 -17.14 -6.33 14.41
N ASN A 298 -15.92 -6.03 13.96
CA ASN A 298 -14.86 -5.58 14.86
C ASN A 298 -15.09 -4.13 15.28
N THR A 299 -15.07 -3.89 16.59
CA THR A 299 -15.26 -2.57 17.22
C THR A 299 -13.97 -2.00 17.84
N LEU A 300 -12.84 -2.69 17.66
CA LEU A 300 -11.56 -2.23 18.18
C LEU A 300 -10.75 -1.54 17.09
N ILE A 301 -10.20 -0.36 17.38
CA ILE A 301 -9.24 0.31 16.51
C ILE A 301 -8.05 -0.60 16.26
N SER A 302 -7.65 -0.73 14.99
CA SER A 302 -6.53 -1.59 14.60
C SER A 302 -5.92 -1.15 13.28
N SER A 303 -4.59 -1.27 13.17
CA SER A 303 -3.87 -1.12 11.90
C SER A 303 -3.92 -2.40 11.04
N ASP A 304 -4.65 -3.44 11.47
CA ASP A 304 -4.86 -4.73 10.79
C ASP A 304 -3.54 -5.40 10.35
N ASN A 305 -3.55 -6.18 9.28
CA ASN A 305 -2.41 -7.00 8.83
C ASN A 305 -1.17 -6.16 8.45
N LYS A 306 -1.33 -4.99 7.87
CA LYS A 306 -0.20 -4.10 7.54
C LYS A 306 0.45 -3.53 8.80
N GLY A 307 -0.35 -3.08 9.75
CA GLY A 307 0.18 -2.62 11.05
C GLY A 307 0.84 -3.73 11.84
N TYR A 308 0.38 -4.98 11.71
CA TYR A 308 1.09 -6.11 12.32
C TYR A 308 2.46 -6.35 11.66
N ALA A 309 2.56 -6.19 10.33
CA ALA A 309 3.84 -6.26 9.64
C ALA A 309 4.81 -5.14 10.10
N GLU A 310 4.31 -3.94 10.31
CA GLU A 310 5.06 -2.79 10.86
C GLU A 310 5.56 -3.10 12.27
N TYR A 311 4.69 -3.59 13.15
CA TYR A 311 5.03 -4.02 14.51
C TYR A 311 6.15 -5.08 14.51
N LEU A 312 6.08 -6.08 13.63
CA LEU A 312 7.11 -7.11 13.54
C LEU A 312 8.48 -6.53 13.21
N LEU A 313 8.56 -5.64 12.22
CA LEU A 313 9.84 -5.03 11.84
C LEU A 313 10.31 -4.01 12.88
N GLU A 314 9.43 -3.13 13.36
CA GLU A 314 9.82 -2.08 14.30
C GLU A 314 10.12 -2.62 15.70
N THR A 315 9.22 -3.42 16.25
CA THR A 315 9.30 -3.86 17.66
C THR A 315 10.09 -5.14 17.81
N GLN A 316 9.77 -6.19 17.04
CA GLN A 316 10.43 -7.47 17.24
C GLN A 316 11.85 -7.51 16.68
N ASP A 317 12.06 -6.91 15.50
CA ASP A 317 13.39 -6.96 14.86
C ASP A 317 14.33 -5.86 15.33
N HIS A 318 13.80 -4.68 15.69
CA HIS A 318 14.58 -3.47 16.01
C HIS A 318 14.36 -2.94 17.44
N GLY A 319 13.52 -3.59 18.26
CA GLY A 319 13.27 -3.24 19.66
C GLY A 319 12.57 -1.89 19.86
N VAL A 320 11.92 -1.35 18.82
CA VAL A 320 11.24 -0.06 18.91
C VAL A 320 9.87 -0.24 19.56
N ASP A 321 9.70 0.25 20.77
CA ASP A 321 8.38 0.43 21.41
C ASP A 321 7.97 1.90 21.29
N ARG A 322 6.95 2.16 20.49
CA ARG A 322 6.51 3.53 20.22
C ARG A 322 5.83 4.21 21.42
N ASN A 323 5.51 3.45 22.47
CA ASN A 323 5.03 3.98 23.73
C ASN A 323 6.18 4.38 24.67
N VAL A 324 7.42 3.95 24.36
CA VAL A 324 8.63 4.22 25.16
C VAL A 324 9.60 5.05 24.33
N PRO A 325 9.69 6.37 24.57
CA PRO A 325 10.61 7.24 23.85
C PRO A 325 12.06 6.75 23.96
N GLY A 326 12.76 6.68 22.81
CA GLY A 326 14.16 6.27 22.74
C GLY A 326 14.39 4.76 22.82
N SER A 327 13.34 3.93 22.80
CA SER A 327 13.48 2.49 22.69
C SER A 327 14.03 2.06 21.33
N GLY A 328 14.73 0.93 21.30
CA GLY A 328 15.30 0.35 20.08
C GLY A 328 16.30 1.26 19.38
N ASP A 329 16.53 1.01 18.10
CA ASP A 329 17.44 1.80 17.24
C ASP A 329 16.70 2.90 16.44
N GLY A 330 15.42 3.10 16.72
CA GLY A 330 14.56 4.08 16.08
C GLY A 330 14.11 3.72 14.67
N PHE A 331 14.26 2.47 14.24
CA PHE A 331 13.81 1.98 12.91
C PHE A 331 12.35 2.34 12.62
N VAL A 332 12.05 2.68 11.36
CA VAL A 332 10.70 3.01 10.91
C VAL A 332 10.33 2.12 9.73
N ALA A 333 9.21 1.40 9.85
CA ALA A 333 8.67 0.57 8.78
C ALA A 333 7.24 0.97 8.45
N ALA A 334 6.94 1.26 7.19
CA ALA A 334 5.58 1.49 6.72
C ALA A 334 5.20 0.52 5.62
N PHE A 335 3.95 0.06 5.65
CA PHE A 335 3.35 -0.82 4.65
C PHE A 335 2.17 -0.11 3.97
N ALA A 336 2.49 0.75 3.01
CA ALA A 336 1.49 1.44 2.21
C ALA A 336 0.72 0.49 1.28
N ASN A 337 -0.49 0.88 0.91
CA ASN A 337 -1.26 0.08 -0.04
C ASN A 337 -0.89 0.43 -1.49
N ALA A 338 -0.93 -0.59 -2.35
CA ALA A 338 -0.80 -0.46 -3.80
C ALA A 338 -2.19 -0.63 -4.47
N ASN A 339 -2.26 -1.18 -5.66
CA ASN A 339 -3.47 -1.44 -6.44
C ASN A 339 -4.28 -2.63 -5.87
N ALA A 340 -4.87 -2.45 -4.70
CA ALA A 340 -5.51 -3.49 -3.90
C ALA A 340 -7.04 -3.49 -3.97
N GLY A 341 -7.67 -2.72 -4.87
CA GLY A 341 -9.12 -2.52 -4.88
C GLY A 341 -9.93 -3.83 -4.91
N ASP A 342 -9.39 -4.84 -5.57
CA ASP A 342 -10.00 -6.17 -5.69
C ASP A 342 -9.29 -7.28 -4.90
N VAL A 343 -8.35 -6.94 -3.97
CA VAL A 343 -7.55 -7.95 -3.25
C VAL A 343 -7.91 -7.98 -1.76
N SER A 344 -8.53 -9.08 -1.34
CA SER A 344 -8.88 -9.34 0.07
C SER A 344 -7.82 -10.19 0.77
N PRO A 345 -7.54 -9.94 2.07
CA PRO A 345 -6.75 -10.85 2.91
C PRO A 345 -7.49 -12.13 3.28
N ASN A 346 -8.82 -12.14 3.14
CA ASN A 346 -9.70 -13.25 3.49
C ASN A 346 -9.70 -14.28 2.37
N THR A 347 -8.70 -15.18 2.39
CA THR A 347 -8.39 -16.08 1.26
C THR A 347 -9.49 -17.11 0.95
N TRP A 348 -10.48 -17.29 1.82
CA TRP A 348 -11.65 -18.12 1.56
C TRP A 348 -12.84 -17.32 0.99
N LEU A 349 -12.64 -16.03 0.74
CA LEU A 349 -13.66 -15.10 0.22
C LEU A 349 -14.93 -15.11 1.08
N LYS A 350 -14.71 -15.09 2.40
CA LYS A 350 -15.74 -14.89 3.43
C LYS A 350 -15.18 -13.94 4.47
N PRO A 351 -16.00 -13.00 4.98
CA PRO A 351 -15.53 -11.99 5.94
C PRO A 351 -14.79 -12.60 7.14
N GLY A 352 -13.57 -12.18 7.38
CA GLY A 352 -12.72 -12.64 8.48
C GLY A 352 -12.23 -14.08 8.39
N GLN A 353 -12.43 -14.77 7.24
CA GLN A 353 -12.07 -16.18 7.08
C GLN A 353 -11.00 -16.38 6.01
N GLY A 354 -10.01 -17.21 6.35
CA GLY A 354 -8.85 -17.53 5.51
C GLY A 354 -7.64 -16.66 5.85
N PRO A 355 -6.53 -17.34 6.25
CA PRO A 355 -6.33 -18.79 6.28
C PRO A 355 -6.92 -19.53 7.50
N THR A 356 -7.54 -18.84 8.46
CA THR A 356 -8.25 -19.44 9.61
C THR A 356 -9.66 -18.87 9.76
N ASN A 357 -10.46 -19.39 10.68
CA ASN A 357 -11.76 -18.81 11.06
C ASN A 357 -11.65 -17.69 12.13
N ASP A 358 -10.43 -17.37 12.57
CA ASP A 358 -10.16 -16.36 13.59
C ASP A 358 -9.55 -15.11 12.93
N GLN A 359 -10.31 -14.04 12.89
CA GLN A 359 -9.90 -12.79 12.26
C GLN A 359 -8.61 -12.19 12.87
N PHE A 360 -8.39 -12.29 14.17
CA PHE A 360 -7.17 -11.78 14.82
C PHE A 360 -5.94 -12.64 14.53
N LYS A 361 -6.12 -13.96 14.39
CA LYS A 361 -5.05 -14.83 13.87
C LYS A 361 -4.73 -14.50 12.42
N ASN A 362 -5.75 -14.21 11.61
CA ASN A 362 -5.57 -13.83 10.21
C ASN A 362 -4.79 -12.51 10.08
N VAL A 363 -5.06 -11.51 10.94
CA VAL A 363 -4.22 -10.28 11.05
C VAL A 363 -2.75 -10.64 11.18
N LYS A 364 -2.42 -11.54 12.13
CA LYS A 364 -1.04 -11.95 12.41
C LYS A 364 -0.42 -12.70 11.22
N ILE A 365 -1.10 -13.71 10.70
CA ILE A 365 -0.59 -14.55 9.61
C ILE A 365 -0.34 -13.74 8.35
N GLN A 366 -1.27 -12.86 7.96
CA GLN A 366 -1.14 -12.06 6.75
C GLN A 366 -0.10 -10.94 6.92
N GLY A 367 0.01 -10.36 8.12
CA GLY A 367 1.05 -9.38 8.44
C GLY A 367 2.44 -10.01 8.47
N GLU A 368 2.57 -11.20 9.06
CA GLU A 368 3.84 -11.94 9.10
C GLU A 368 4.36 -12.31 7.70
N LYS A 369 3.49 -12.72 6.78
CA LYS A 369 3.88 -12.97 5.38
C LYS A 369 4.44 -11.71 4.72
N GLN A 370 3.83 -10.54 4.93
CA GLN A 370 4.32 -9.27 4.41
C GLN A 370 5.67 -8.89 5.05
N ALA A 371 5.80 -8.96 6.38
CA ALA A 371 7.05 -8.69 7.08
C ALA A 371 8.18 -9.61 6.62
N ASN A 372 7.91 -10.91 6.48
CA ASN A 372 8.91 -11.90 6.03
C ASN A 372 9.37 -11.65 4.59
N ALA A 373 8.50 -11.14 3.72
CA ALA A 373 8.90 -10.74 2.38
C ALA A 373 9.88 -9.55 2.41
N VAL A 374 9.63 -8.55 3.26
CA VAL A 374 10.57 -7.42 3.46
C VAL A 374 11.86 -7.90 4.13
N ARG A 375 11.81 -8.73 5.19
CA ARG A 375 13.00 -9.34 5.80
C ARG A 375 13.87 -10.06 4.78
N SER A 376 13.25 -10.79 3.84
CA SER A 376 13.97 -11.47 2.76
C SER A 376 14.63 -10.48 1.80
N GLN A 377 13.98 -9.40 1.46
CA GLN A 377 14.57 -8.34 0.64
C GLN A 377 15.76 -7.68 1.34
N LEU A 378 15.68 -7.48 2.66
CA LEU A 378 16.74 -6.83 3.45
C LEU A 378 18.02 -7.67 3.60
N LYS A 379 18.00 -8.97 3.29
CA LYS A 379 19.18 -9.84 3.31
C LYS A 379 20.18 -9.56 2.19
N SER A 380 19.77 -8.87 1.15
CA SER A 380 20.62 -8.48 0.01
C SER A 380 20.67 -6.98 -0.13
N ALA A 381 21.72 -6.47 -0.79
CA ALA A 381 21.79 -5.07 -1.13
C ALA A 381 20.61 -4.67 -2.02
N GLY A 382 19.99 -3.51 -1.76
CA GLY A 382 19.02 -2.92 -2.66
C GLY A 382 19.68 -2.32 -3.89
N THR A 383 18.91 -2.14 -4.96
CA THR A 383 19.36 -1.41 -6.15
C THR A 383 19.36 0.08 -5.85
N PRO A 384 20.49 0.80 -6.01
CA PRO A 384 20.49 2.25 -5.84
C PRO A 384 19.49 2.93 -6.77
N VAL A 385 18.76 3.93 -6.26
CA VAL A 385 17.75 4.62 -7.08
C VAL A 385 18.35 5.56 -8.13
N GLY A 386 19.65 5.83 -8.10
CA GLY A 386 20.31 6.84 -8.93
C GLY A 386 20.34 8.21 -8.25
N LYS A 387 20.44 9.30 -9.01
CA LYS A 387 20.54 10.67 -8.47
C LYS A 387 19.33 11.51 -8.87
N GLY A 388 19.03 12.49 -8.01
CA GLY A 388 18.01 13.50 -8.24
C GLY A 388 16.64 13.11 -7.69
N LEU A 389 15.95 14.13 -7.20
CA LEU A 389 14.55 14.07 -6.79
C LEU A 389 13.75 15.07 -7.63
N ASP A 390 12.51 14.74 -7.88
CA ASP A 390 11.55 15.66 -8.48
C ASP A 390 10.13 15.26 -8.06
N SER A 391 9.17 16.17 -8.24
CA SER A 391 7.78 15.88 -7.96
C SER A 391 6.87 16.78 -8.77
N ARG A 392 5.69 16.27 -9.11
CA ARG A 392 4.64 17.02 -9.78
C ARG A 392 3.28 16.57 -9.28
N ILE A 393 2.36 17.50 -9.21
CA ILE A 393 0.97 17.25 -8.92
C ILE A 393 0.09 18.03 -9.91
N SER A 394 -0.99 17.43 -10.34
CA SER A 394 -2.00 18.08 -11.16
C SER A 394 -3.38 17.65 -10.67
N TYR A 395 -4.30 18.60 -10.64
CA TYR A 395 -5.69 18.35 -10.28
C TYR A 395 -6.55 18.24 -11.52
N PHE A 396 -7.25 17.13 -11.67
CA PHE A 396 -8.15 16.87 -12.78
C PHE A 396 -9.59 16.83 -12.29
N ASN A 397 -10.48 17.56 -12.97
CA ASN A 397 -11.90 17.31 -12.82
C ASN A 397 -12.26 16.12 -13.73
N PHE A 398 -12.48 14.96 -13.09
CA PHE A 398 -12.84 13.75 -13.80
C PHE A 398 -14.28 13.73 -14.34
N SER A 399 -15.11 14.71 -13.92
CA SER A 399 -16.48 14.87 -14.40
C SER A 399 -16.50 15.69 -15.70
N GLY A 400 -16.92 15.09 -16.79
CA GLY A 400 -17.03 15.76 -18.10
C GLY A 400 -15.70 16.08 -18.77
N MET A 401 -14.61 15.41 -18.40
CA MET A 401 -13.30 15.57 -19.02
C MET A 401 -13.28 15.02 -20.45
N THR A 402 -12.69 15.77 -21.38
CA THR A 402 -12.49 15.29 -22.75
C THR A 402 -11.34 14.28 -22.77
N VAL A 403 -11.58 13.12 -23.38
CA VAL A 403 -10.61 12.07 -23.63
C VAL A 403 -10.29 12.05 -25.11
N ASP A 404 -9.02 12.19 -25.46
CA ASP A 404 -8.54 12.21 -26.85
C ASP A 404 -8.82 10.85 -27.54
N ALA A 405 -9.18 10.91 -28.82
CA ALA A 405 -9.51 9.77 -29.68
C ALA A 405 -8.51 8.59 -29.60
N LYS A 406 -7.24 8.88 -29.42
CA LYS A 406 -6.18 7.85 -29.31
C LYS A 406 -6.31 6.96 -28.05
N TYR A 407 -7.08 7.39 -27.04
CA TYR A 407 -7.28 6.67 -25.79
C TYR A 407 -8.70 6.06 -25.65
N THR A 408 -9.64 6.43 -26.52
CA THR A 408 -11.04 6.01 -26.38
C THR A 408 -11.35 4.65 -26.98
N GLY A 409 -10.53 4.18 -27.92
CA GLY A 409 -10.82 2.97 -28.70
C GLY A 409 -11.94 3.13 -29.73
N SER A 410 -12.70 4.23 -29.68
CA SER A 410 -13.80 4.55 -30.64
C SER A 410 -13.29 5.33 -31.85
N GLY A 411 -12.08 5.85 -31.82
CA GLY A 411 -11.49 6.66 -32.91
C GLY A 411 -11.95 8.13 -32.92
N HIS A 412 -12.73 8.58 -31.93
CA HIS A 412 -13.11 9.99 -31.76
C HIS A 412 -13.01 10.41 -30.30
N ASN A 413 -12.94 11.74 -30.07
CA ASN A 413 -12.90 12.28 -28.72
C ASN A 413 -14.21 11.97 -28.00
N GLU A 414 -14.08 11.52 -26.75
CA GLU A 414 -15.20 11.26 -25.87
C GLU A 414 -15.11 12.08 -24.59
N ARG A 415 -16.16 12.04 -23.76
CA ARG A 415 -16.19 12.73 -22.48
C ARG A 415 -16.50 11.76 -21.36
N THR A 416 -15.79 11.90 -20.24
CA THR A 416 -16.12 11.18 -19.02
C THR A 416 -17.48 11.61 -18.49
N CYS A 417 -18.16 10.70 -17.80
CA CYS A 417 -19.44 11.00 -17.15
C CYS A 417 -19.21 11.86 -15.90
N GLN A 418 -20.26 12.53 -15.43
CA GLN A 418 -20.27 13.06 -14.07
C GLN A 418 -20.23 11.93 -13.04
N GLY A 419 -19.91 12.23 -11.78
CA GLY A 419 -19.86 11.26 -10.71
C GLY A 419 -21.20 10.58 -10.45
N PHE A 420 -21.21 9.25 -10.45
CA PHE A 420 -22.34 8.42 -10.10
C PHE A 420 -21.94 7.33 -9.12
N LEU A 421 -22.86 6.93 -8.27
CA LEU A 421 -22.80 5.66 -7.57
C LEU A 421 -23.53 4.64 -8.43
N GLY A 422 -22.80 3.66 -8.96
CA GLY A 422 -23.36 2.61 -9.79
C GLY A 422 -24.06 1.53 -8.97
N THR A 423 -24.91 0.72 -9.62
CA THR A 423 -25.52 -0.46 -8.97
C THR A 423 -24.48 -1.44 -8.40
N PRO A 424 -23.28 -1.61 -9.00
CA PRO A 424 -22.21 -2.41 -8.41
C PRO A 424 -21.75 -1.92 -7.04
N PHE A 425 -21.86 -0.61 -6.75
CA PHE A 425 -21.58 -0.09 -5.41
C PHE A 425 -22.53 -0.66 -4.35
N GLY A 426 -23.82 -0.79 -4.67
CA GLY A 426 -24.79 -1.42 -3.80
C GLY A 426 -24.67 -2.94 -3.69
N ALA A 427 -24.00 -3.57 -4.66
CA ALA A 427 -23.76 -5.01 -4.68
C ALA A 427 -22.60 -5.44 -3.75
N GLY A 428 -21.63 -4.55 -3.52
CA GLY A 428 -20.43 -4.89 -2.77
C GLY A 428 -19.51 -5.88 -3.50
N SER A 429 -18.70 -6.63 -2.75
CA SER A 429 -17.79 -7.63 -3.29
C SER A 429 -18.27 -9.05 -3.06
N THR A 430 -17.71 -10.02 -3.80
CA THR A 430 -17.97 -11.46 -3.61
C THR A 430 -17.67 -11.92 -2.18
N GLU A 431 -16.64 -11.35 -1.54
CA GLU A 431 -16.28 -11.63 -0.14
C GLU A 431 -17.40 -11.30 0.82
N ASP A 432 -18.11 -10.20 0.59
CA ASP A 432 -19.20 -9.73 1.44
C ASP A 432 -20.53 -10.45 1.18
N GLY A 433 -20.52 -11.48 0.36
CA GLY A 433 -21.69 -12.29 0.02
C GLY A 433 -22.62 -11.64 -1.00
N GLY A 434 -22.10 -10.69 -1.79
CA GLY A 434 -22.87 -10.04 -2.86
C GLY A 434 -23.66 -8.83 -2.43
N GLY A 435 -23.14 -8.10 -1.44
CA GLY A 435 -23.54 -6.75 -1.17
C GLY A 435 -24.44 -6.51 0.03
N GLY A 436 -24.36 -5.31 0.51
CA GLY A 436 -25.21 -4.82 1.58
C GLY A 436 -26.71 -4.76 1.20
N TRP A 437 -27.00 -4.84 -0.09
CA TRP A 437 -28.39 -4.78 -0.61
C TRP A 437 -28.65 -5.99 -1.51
N ALA A 438 -29.34 -6.98 -0.97
CA ALA A 438 -29.61 -8.30 -1.57
C ALA A 438 -30.22 -8.28 -2.99
N VAL A 439 -30.68 -7.12 -3.48
CA VAL A 439 -31.26 -6.94 -4.81
C VAL A 439 -30.23 -6.69 -5.91
N TYR A 440 -28.96 -6.47 -5.55
CA TYR A 440 -27.88 -6.21 -6.51
C TYR A 440 -26.87 -7.33 -6.54
N LYS A 441 -26.35 -7.60 -7.74
CA LYS A 441 -25.21 -8.50 -7.93
C LYS A 441 -24.03 -7.74 -8.47
N GLU A 442 -22.82 -8.13 -8.11
CA GLU A 442 -21.59 -7.64 -8.70
C GLU A 442 -21.65 -7.75 -10.23
N GLY A 443 -21.23 -6.70 -10.96
CA GLY A 443 -21.31 -6.65 -12.42
C GLY A 443 -22.72 -6.39 -12.98
N SER A 444 -23.74 -6.23 -12.14
CA SER A 444 -25.11 -5.96 -12.62
C SER A 444 -25.23 -4.61 -13.32
N GLY A 445 -25.66 -4.63 -14.58
CA GLY A 445 -25.98 -3.42 -15.36
C GLY A 445 -27.42 -2.91 -15.19
N ARG A 446 -28.25 -3.57 -14.36
CA ARG A 446 -29.66 -3.21 -14.22
C ARG A 446 -29.84 -2.00 -13.31
N PRO A 447 -30.69 -1.00 -13.69
CA PRO A 447 -31.08 0.09 -12.82
C PRO A 447 -31.76 -0.45 -11.55
N SER A 448 -31.50 0.19 -10.43
CA SER A 448 -32.20 -0.10 -9.18
C SER A 448 -33.64 0.44 -9.25
N ILE A 449 -34.62 -0.36 -8.92
CA ILE A 449 -35.99 0.11 -8.67
C ILE A 449 -36.01 1.14 -7.53
N LEU A 450 -35.24 0.90 -6.46
CA LEU A 450 -35.11 1.86 -5.34
C LEU A 450 -34.34 3.12 -5.77
N GLY A 451 -33.31 2.99 -6.58
CA GLY A 451 -32.56 4.13 -7.13
C GLY A 451 -33.41 5.02 -8.03
N THR A 452 -34.33 4.45 -8.81
CA THR A 452 -35.24 5.22 -9.67
C THR A 452 -36.29 6.00 -8.87
N LEU A 453 -36.62 5.56 -7.65
CA LEU A 453 -37.51 6.32 -6.75
C LEU A 453 -36.81 7.55 -6.14
N VAL A 454 -35.48 7.50 -5.95
CA VAL A 454 -34.69 8.59 -5.35
C VAL A 454 -34.12 9.50 -6.46
N PHE A 455 -33.75 8.95 -7.59
CA PHE A 455 -33.13 9.64 -8.70
C PHE A 455 -33.48 8.98 -10.06
N THR A 456 -34.13 9.74 -10.94
CA THR A 456 -34.37 9.31 -12.33
C THR A 456 -33.28 9.88 -13.22
N PRO A 457 -32.33 9.06 -13.72
CA PRO A 457 -31.27 9.55 -14.61
C PRO A 457 -31.85 9.95 -15.94
N SER A 458 -31.31 11.02 -16.55
CA SER A 458 -31.64 11.38 -17.94
C SER A 458 -31.14 10.31 -18.92
N ALA A 459 -31.70 10.29 -20.14
CA ALA A 459 -31.23 9.37 -21.19
C ALA A 459 -29.73 9.55 -21.50
N THR A 460 -29.21 10.78 -21.41
CA THR A 460 -27.78 11.07 -21.57
C THR A 460 -26.93 10.47 -20.44
N GLN A 461 -27.36 10.59 -19.18
CA GLN A 461 -26.69 10.00 -18.04
C GLN A 461 -26.65 8.48 -18.11
N THR A 462 -27.82 7.85 -18.43
CA THR A 462 -27.93 6.41 -18.61
C THR A 462 -26.98 5.91 -19.70
N ARG A 463 -26.97 6.57 -20.87
CA ARG A 463 -26.08 6.21 -21.98
C ARG A 463 -24.59 6.34 -21.61
N CYS A 464 -24.21 7.39 -20.86
CA CYS A 464 -22.85 7.60 -20.43
C CYS A 464 -22.36 6.48 -19.50
N GLN A 465 -23.20 5.96 -18.62
CA GLN A 465 -22.83 4.93 -17.65
C GLN A 465 -22.93 3.49 -18.15
N GLN A 466 -23.57 3.26 -19.28
CA GLN A 466 -23.73 1.91 -19.85
C GLN A 466 -22.36 1.21 -19.99
N PRO A 467 -22.31 -0.12 -19.74
CA PRO A 467 -23.40 -1.02 -19.36
C PRO A 467 -23.79 -1.02 -17.88
N LYS A 468 -23.20 -0.16 -17.05
CA LYS A 468 -23.43 -0.10 -15.60
C LYS A 468 -24.73 0.63 -15.29
N GLY A 469 -25.55 0.07 -14.38
CA GLY A 469 -26.73 0.75 -13.85
C GLY A 469 -26.35 1.90 -12.91
N ILE A 470 -27.21 2.93 -12.85
CA ILE A 470 -27.04 4.07 -11.94
C ILE A 470 -27.87 3.81 -10.69
N LEU A 471 -27.26 3.92 -9.51
CA LEU A 471 -27.92 3.87 -8.23
C LEU A 471 -28.43 5.27 -7.85
N PHE A 472 -27.52 6.26 -7.80
CA PHE A 472 -27.85 7.68 -7.65
C PHE A 472 -26.72 8.60 -8.14
N SER A 473 -27.08 9.84 -8.47
CA SER A 473 -26.11 10.85 -8.90
C SER A 473 -25.36 11.42 -7.71
N ALA A 474 -24.05 11.58 -7.87
CA ALA A 474 -23.16 12.18 -6.88
C ALA A 474 -22.72 13.60 -7.30
N LYS A 475 -23.57 14.29 -8.08
CA LYS A 475 -23.29 15.61 -8.63
C LYS A 475 -22.92 16.66 -7.57
N ASN A 476 -22.03 17.56 -7.92
CA ASN A 476 -21.68 18.84 -7.24
C ASN A 476 -20.59 18.79 -6.17
N GLY A 477 -19.76 17.74 -6.09
CA GLY A 477 -18.57 17.72 -5.21
C GLY A 477 -18.86 17.71 -3.70
N THR A 478 -20.13 17.86 -3.28
CA THR A 478 -20.53 17.84 -1.85
C THR A 478 -20.75 16.42 -1.36
N ILE A 479 -21.28 15.54 -2.23
CA ILE A 479 -21.53 14.13 -1.92
C ILE A 479 -20.25 13.34 -2.08
N ILE A 480 -19.61 13.47 -3.25
CA ILE A 480 -18.27 12.95 -3.53
C ILE A 480 -17.41 14.04 -4.17
N GLN A 481 -16.12 13.91 -4.07
CA GLN A 481 -15.17 14.78 -4.76
C GLN A 481 -15.15 14.42 -6.27
N GLU A 482 -15.07 15.43 -7.15
CA GLU A 482 -14.93 15.23 -8.61
C GLU A 482 -13.56 15.70 -9.14
N LYS A 483 -12.90 16.62 -8.42
CA LYS A 483 -11.57 17.12 -8.74
C LYS A 483 -10.53 16.47 -7.84
N TYR A 484 -9.68 15.65 -8.44
CA TYR A 484 -8.71 14.84 -7.71
C TYR A 484 -7.27 15.12 -8.13
N PRO A 485 -6.29 15.01 -7.19
CA PRO A 485 -4.87 15.09 -7.52
C PRO A 485 -4.39 13.79 -8.16
N VAL A 486 -3.58 13.92 -9.20
CA VAL A 486 -2.66 12.89 -9.67
C VAL A 486 -1.25 13.39 -9.39
N GLN A 487 -0.47 12.63 -8.69
CA GLN A 487 0.85 13.05 -8.21
C GLN A 487 1.93 12.05 -8.64
N ILE A 488 3.07 12.58 -9.08
CA ILE A 488 4.25 11.79 -9.41
C ILE A 488 5.42 12.31 -8.58
N MET A 489 6.12 11.40 -7.90
CA MET A 489 7.41 11.68 -7.26
C MET A 489 8.50 10.86 -7.93
N ARG A 490 9.62 11.50 -8.24
CA ARG A 490 10.81 10.85 -8.80
C ARG A 490 11.86 10.63 -7.72
N PHE A 491 12.44 9.44 -7.70
CA PHE A 491 13.59 9.04 -6.90
C PHE A 491 14.64 8.46 -7.84
N GLY A 492 15.56 9.30 -8.32
CA GLY A 492 16.53 8.91 -9.35
C GLY A 492 15.86 8.39 -10.62
N ASP A 493 15.97 7.10 -10.88
CA ASP A 493 15.41 6.42 -12.06
C ASP A 493 14.01 5.79 -11.79
N TYR A 494 13.46 5.99 -10.59
CA TYR A 494 12.17 5.42 -10.18
C TYR A 494 11.11 6.51 -10.02
N TYR A 495 9.89 6.16 -10.39
CA TYR A 495 8.73 7.04 -10.29
C TYR A 495 7.67 6.41 -9.38
N LEU A 496 7.22 7.18 -8.42
CA LEU A 496 6.12 6.83 -7.54
C LEU A 496 4.87 7.58 -8.02
N LEU A 497 3.88 6.84 -8.52
CA LEU A 497 2.61 7.40 -8.99
C LEU A 497 1.56 7.30 -7.89
N GLY A 498 1.07 8.45 -7.45
CA GLY A 498 -0.06 8.57 -6.53
C GLY A 498 -1.35 8.85 -7.28
N MET A 499 -2.32 7.94 -7.19
CA MET A 499 -3.61 8.02 -7.88
C MET A 499 -4.75 8.10 -6.87
N PRO A 500 -5.79 8.89 -7.15
CA PRO A 500 -6.97 8.97 -6.30
C PRO A 500 -7.90 7.76 -6.55
N GLY A 501 -8.19 6.99 -5.53
CA GLY A 501 -9.13 5.87 -5.62
C GLY A 501 -8.51 4.51 -5.31
N GLU A 502 -9.35 3.49 -5.30
CA GLU A 502 -8.99 2.10 -5.02
C GLU A 502 -8.91 1.32 -6.33
N PHE A 503 -7.77 1.42 -7.01
CA PHE A 503 -7.56 0.74 -8.28
C PHE A 503 -7.37 -0.75 -8.09
N THR A 504 -7.95 -1.54 -9.01
CA THR A 504 -7.78 -3.00 -9.06
C THR A 504 -6.38 -3.38 -9.51
N GLY A 505 -6.00 -4.65 -9.30
CA GLY A 505 -4.75 -5.20 -9.80
C GLY A 505 -4.57 -4.99 -11.30
N ALA A 506 -5.65 -5.18 -12.08
CA ALA A 506 -5.67 -4.98 -13.53
C ALA A 506 -5.30 -3.56 -13.93
N VAL A 507 -5.92 -2.55 -13.33
CA VAL A 507 -5.63 -1.13 -13.60
C VAL A 507 -4.21 -0.77 -13.19
N GLY A 508 -3.73 -1.27 -12.04
CA GLY A 508 -2.36 -1.03 -11.59
C GLY A 508 -1.32 -1.60 -12.56
N VAL A 509 -1.57 -2.75 -13.17
CA VAL A 509 -0.72 -3.31 -14.23
C VAL A 509 -0.71 -2.41 -15.47
N GLN A 510 -1.88 -1.89 -15.88
CA GLN A 510 -1.98 -0.99 -17.03
C GLN A 510 -1.19 0.31 -16.83
N TYR A 511 -1.20 0.89 -15.63
CA TYR A 511 -0.39 2.08 -15.33
C TYR A 511 1.12 1.84 -15.37
N ARG A 512 1.57 0.59 -15.22
CA ARG A 512 3.00 0.22 -15.27
C ARG A 512 3.49 -0.16 -16.67
N GLN A 513 2.66 -0.12 -17.69
CA GLN A 513 3.00 -0.39 -19.10
C GLN A 513 3.29 0.91 -19.85
#